data_1403f292c0364991c215743e8da1f641
#
_entry.id   1403f292c0364991c215743e8da1f641
#
_cell.length_a   1.000
_cell.length_b   1.000
_cell.length_c   1.000
_cell.angle_alpha   90.00
_cell.angle_beta   90.00
_cell.angle_gamma   90.00
#
_symmetry.space_group_name_H-M   'P 1'
#
loop_
_entity.id
_entity.type
_entity.pdbx_description
1 polymer ?
#
loop_
_entity_poly.entity_id
_entity_poly.type
_entity_poly.pdbx_seq_one_letter_code
_entity_poly.pdbx_strand_id
1 'polypeptide(L)'
;MTDFKTPETVGESDEPVVTPHAPEFAFDPTDPWTETFQRGLEIAGLAGKRVYEVGIGTGINVAFMLQICEAAVVSGSDLDPRLAGLAERNVRDLAPRRADRFHPVEGAVSLIDTPEARAQVGRSDVIVGCLPQVGEPDDVRLRAFRTAQKAKLAKGADTRDEDHIAHYYPWAEFDSYPFNSVGLGLNEALLRRTRATAPAADVVLNFGARVGSAVLFELFEANGYVPEKLHSQIVLQHAGTDISFFVALENALAQTGLEREFTCEFYGDPEGATRLSATEAQALVDTDSAAEIYHEVCVIRGRPALSETDPSDS
;
A
#
# COMPACT_ATOMS: atom_id res chain seq x y z
N MET A 1 17.91 8.10 18.18
CA MET A 1 17.80 8.02 16.73
C MET A 1 19.00 7.22 16.26
N THR A 2 18.84 5.93 16.13
CA THR A 2 19.88 5.04 15.60
C THR A 2 19.71 5.09 14.09
N ASP A 3 20.68 5.74 13.42
CA ASP A 3 20.74 5.76 11.97
C ASP A 3 20.66 4.32 11.46
N PHE A 4 19.62 4.01 10.73
CA PHE A 4 19.57 2.86 9.87
C PHE A 4 20.58 3.15 8.76
N LYS A 5 21.86 2.83 9.03
CA LYS A 5 22.88 2.96 8.02
C LYS A 5 22.52 2.04 6.88
N THR A 6 22.24 2.63 5.73
CA THR A 6 22.36 1.95 4.45
C THR A 6 23.68 1.18 4.50
N PRO A 7 23.70 -0.14 4.23
CA PRO A 7 24.96 -0.85 4.21
C PRO A 7 25.90 -0.12 3.27
N GLU A 8 27.07 0.27 3.78
CA GLU A 8 28.14 0.77 2.93
C GLU A 8 28.33 -0.27 1.83
N THR A 9 28.21 0.18 0.59
CA THR A 9 28.37 -0.61 -0.61
C THR A 9 29.64 -1.45 -0.49
N VAL A 10 29.47 -2.74 -0.36
CA VAL A 10 30.56 -3.68 -0.51
C VAL A 10 30.86 -3.76 -2.00
N GLY A 11 31.92 -3.05 -2.41
CA GLY A 11 32.72 -3.28 -3.61
C GLY A 11 32.03 -3.32 -4.97
N GLU A 12 32.28 -2.27 -5.74
CA GLU A 12 32.38 -2.27 -7.23
C GLU A 12 31.29 -2.96 -8.05
N SER A 13 30.02 -2.64 -7.80
CA SER A 13 29.03 -2.45 -8.84
C SER A 13 27.97 -1.50 -8.30
N ASP A 14 27.86 -0.32 -8.88
CA ASP A 14 26.84 0.70 -8.62
C ASP A 14 25.44 0.25 -9.09
N GLU A 15 25.19 -1.03 -9.22
CA GLU A 15 23.87 -1.54 -9.53
C GLU A 15 23.15 -1.93 -8.23
N PRO A 16 21.98 -1.32 -7.95
CA PRO A 16 21.14 -1.79 -6.87
C PRO A 16 20.90 -3.29 -7.03
N VAL A 17 20.87 -4.02 -5.94
CA VAL A 17 20.62 -5.49 -5.88
C VAL A 17 19.19 -5.83 -6.35
N VAL A 18 18.60 -4.98 -7.14
CA VAL A 18 17.30 -5.16 -7.79
C VAL A 18 17.54 -5.90 -9.09
N THR A 19 17.00 -7.10 -9.20
CA THR A 19 17.08 -7.83 -10.48
C THR A 19 16.38 -7.00 -11.58
N PRO A 20 16.78 -7.14 -12.86
CA PRO A 20 16.16 -6.42 -13.98
C PRO A 20 14.64 -6.61 -14.11
N HIS A 21 14.03 -7.40 -13.25
CA HIS A 21 12.62 -7.76 -13.24
C HIS A 21 11.92 -7.39 -11.94
N ALA A 22 12.59 -6.73 -10.98
CA ALA A 22 11.92 -6.17 -9.81
C ALA A 22 11.35 -4.79 -10.16
N PRO A 23 10.18 -4.40 -9.66
CA PRO A 23 9.64 -3.05 -9.85
C PRO A 23 10.63 -1.99 -9.35
N GLU A 24 10.87 -0.93 -10.13
CA GLU A 24 11.87 0.11 -9.79
C GLU A 24 11.59 0.81 -8.45
N PHE A 25 10.32 0.99 -8.09
CA PHE A 25 9.92 1.59 -6.81
C PHE A 25 10.08 0.65 -5.60
N ALA A 26 10.46 -0.61 -5.83
CA ALA A 26 10.42 -1.64 -4.79
C ALA A 26 11.64 -1.60 -3.84
N PHE A 27 12.65 -0.76 -4.07
CA PHE A 27 13.86 -0.73 -3.25
C PHE A 27 14.48 0.67 -3.11
N ASP A 28 13.71 1.68 -2.83
CA ASP A 28 14.24 2.99 -2.44
C ASP A 28 13.92 3.26 -0.96
N PRO A 29 14.91 3.11 -0.05
CA PRO A 29 14.69 3.40 1.36
C PRO A 29 14.50 4.89 1.64
N THR A 30 14.77 5.75 0.66
CA THR A 30 14.57 7.20 0.74
C THR A 30 13.25 7.64 0.12
N ASP A 31 12.50 6.71 -0.46
CA ASP A 31 11.16 6.99 -0.97
C ASP A 31 10.25 7.44 0.19
N PRO A 32 9.60 8.60 0.08
CA PRO A 32 8.76 9.15 1.13
C PRO A 32 7.61 8.23 1.58
N TRP A 33 7.12 7.37 0.70
CA TRP A 33 6.11 6.37 1.05
C TRP A 33 6.67 5.29 1.97
N THR A 34 7.87 4.80 1.64
CA THR A 34 8.59 3.82 2.45
C THR A 34 8.94 4.42 3.82
N GLU A 35 9.47 5.64 3.85
CA GLU A 35 9.80 6.34 5.11
C GLU A 35 8.56 6.53 5.98
N THR A 36 7.46 7.01 5.41
CA THR A 36 6.19 7.21 6.12
C THR A 36 5.68 5.89 6.68
N PHE A 37 5.71 4.82 5.88
CA PHE A 37 5.25 3.51 6.34
C PHE A 37 6.11 2.98 7.48
N GLN A 38 7.42 3.01 7.35
CA GLN A 38 8.35 2.57 8.39
C GLN A 38 8.16 3.35 9.70
N ARG A 39 7.94 4.67 9.62
CA ARG A 39 7.62 5.47 10.80
C ARG A 39 6.31 5.05 11.46
N GLY A 40 5.29 4.75 10.67
CA GLY A 40 4.03 4.20 11.17
C GLY A 40 4.20 2.83 11.84
N LEU A 41 5.04 1.95 11.27
CA LEU A 41 5.35 0.64 11.84
C LEU A 41 6.07 0.73 13.21
N GLU A 42 7.00 1.69 13.37
CA GLU A 42 7.60 1.97 14.69
C GLU A 42 6.54 2.36 15.73
N ILE A 43 5.64 3.29 15.36
CA ILE A 43 4.58 3.78 16.25
C ILE A 43 3.55 2.68 16.55
N ALA A 44 3.34 1.74 15.62
CA ALA A 44 2.44 0.61 15.83
C ALA A 44 2.87 -0.31 16.98
N GLY A 45 4.15 -0.31 17.37
CA GLY A 45 4.66 -1.07 18.51
C GLY A 45 4.70 -2.58 18.25
N LEU A 46 5.47 -2.98 17.24
CA LEU A 46 5.57 -4.38 16.77
C LEU A 46 6.51 -5.26 17.61
N ALA A 47 7.16 -4.73 18.65
CA ALA A 47 8.11 -5.48 19.47
C ALA A 47 7.48 -6.76 20.06
N GLY A 48 8.12 -7.90 19.79
CA GLY A 48 7.64 -9.21 20.23
C GLY A 48 6.40 -9.74 19.53
N LYS A 49 5.85 -9.02 18.54
CA LYS A 49 4.67 -9.42 17.76
C LYS A 49 5.02 -10.35 16.62
N ARG A 50 4.07 -11.18 16.24
CA ARG A 50 4.04 -11.93 14.99
C ARG A 50 3.35 -11.08 13.96
N VAL A 51 4.06 -10.74 12.89
CA VAL A 51 3.56 -9.84 11.84
C VAL A 51 3.42 -10.60 10.54
N TYR A 52 2.40 -10.29 9.77
CA TYR A 52 2.25 -10.75 8.39
C TYR A 52 2.20 -9.53 7.45
N GLU A 53 3.10 -9.47 6.47
CA GLU A 53 3.09 -8.42 5.45
C GLU A 53 2.45 -8.93 4.16
N VAL A 54 1.47 -8.18 3.66
CA VAL A 54 0.85 -8.40 2.36
C VAL A 54 1.49 -7.46 1.35
N GLY A 55 2.07 -8.04 0.29
CA GLY A 55 2.87 -7.27 -0.67
C GLY A 55 4.27 -6.98 -0.11
N ILE A 56 5.05 -8.04 0.15
CA ILE A 56 6.39 -7.92 0.76
C ILE A 56 7.41 -7.19 -0.13
N GLY A 57 7.14 -7.08 -1.43
CA GLY A 57 8.05 -6.46 -2.38
C GLY A 57 9.46 -7.04 -2.29
N THR A 58 10.44 -6.16 -2.17
CA THR A 58 11.85 -6.55 -2.01
C THR A 58 12.26 -6.94 -0.59
N GLY A 59 11.33 -6.90 0.39
CA GLY A 59 11.59 -7.27 1.77
C GLY A 59 12.20 -6.16 2.64
N ILE A 60 12.24 -4.92 2.17
CA ILE A 60 12.83 -3.80 2.95
C ILE A 60 12.08 -3.55 4.24
N ASN A 61 10.74 -3.55 4.20
CA ASN A 61 9.92 -3.37 5.40
C ASN A 61 9.99 -4.59 6.33
N VAL A 62 10.12 -5.80 5.77
CA VAL A 62 10.39 -7.02 6.56
C VAL A 62 11.67 -6.85 7.37
N ALA A 63 12.78 -6.46 6.72
CA ALA A 63 14.05 -6.23 7.40
C ALA A 63 13.92 -5.15 8.48
N PHE A 64 13.22 -4.06 8.18
CA PHE A 64 12.96 -2.97 9.12
C PHE A 64 12.15 -3.45 10.34
N MET A 65 11.06 -4.19 10.13
CA MET A 65 10.25 -4.74 11.21
C MET A 65 11.04 -5.69 12.11
N LEU A 66 11.90 -6.52 11.53
CA LEU A 66 12.74 -7.42 12.30
C LEU A 66 13.81 -6.67 13.09
N GLN A 67 14.51 -5.72 12.47
CA GLN A 67 15.69 -5.10 13.05
C GLN A 67 15.39 -3.90 13.95
N ILE A 68 14.48 -3.04 13.52
CA ILE A 68 14.17 -1.78 14.20
C ILE A 68 12.94 -1.93 15.09
N CYS A 69 11.84 -2.49 14.56
CA CYS A 69 10.62 -2.67 15.34
C CYS A 69 10.66 -3.90 16.26
N GLU A 70 11.72 -4.72 16.20
CA GLU A 70 11.93 -5.90 17.05
C GLU A 70 10.80 -6.93 17.00
N ALA A 71 10.14 -7.07 15.85
CA ALA A 71 9.13 -8.11 15.64
C ALA A 71 9.69 -9.50 15.97
N ALA A 72 8.89 -10.34 16.60
CA ALA A 72 9.31 -11.70 16.97
C ALA A 72 9.48 -12.58 15.74
N VAL A 73 8.53 -12.48 14.81
CA VAL A 73 8.49 -13.21 13.54
C VAL A 73 7.82 -12.30 12.52
N VAL A 74 8.31 -12.28 11.30
CA VAL A 74 7.62 -11.70 10.16
C VAL A 74 7.40 -12.80 9.13
N SER A 75 6.15 -12.98 8.72
CA SER A 75 5.79 -13.77 7.55
C SER A 75 5.22 -12.83 6.50
N GLY A 76 5.13 -13.26 5.26
CA GLY A 76 4.50 -12.41 4.25
C GLY A 76 4.49 -13.06 2.87
N SER A 77 3.75 -12.43 1.97
CA SER A 77 3.55 -12.92 0.61
C SER A 77 3.48 -11.78 -0.39
N ASP A 78 3.62 -12.13 -1.65
CA ASP A 78 3.45 -11.19 -2.74
C ASP A 78 2.65 -11.82 -3.88
N LEU A 79 2.06 -10.98 -4.72
CA LEU A 79 1.40 -11.43 -5.94
C LEU A 79 2.41 -11.87 -7.00
N ASP A 80 3.60 -11.25 -7.02
CA ASP A 80 4.69 -11.67 -7.88
C ASP A 80 5.49 -12.82 -7.23
N PRO A 81 5.43 -14.03 -7.78
CA PRO A 81 6.08 -15.20 -7.19
C PRO A 81 7.62 -15.11 -7.12
N ARG A 82 8.23 -14.12 -7.81
CA ARG A 82 9.69 -13.91 -7.80
C ARG A 82 10.15 -13.18 -6.54
N LEU A 83 9.24 -12.43 -5.90
CA LEU A 83 9.60 -11.52 -4.80
C LEU A 83 9.87 -12.26 -3.49
N ALA A 84 9.27 -13.41 -3.24
CA ALA A 84 9.56 -14.19 -2.02
C ALA A 84 11.07 -14.50 -1.88
N GLY A 85 11.68 -15.05 -2.91
CA GLY A 85 13.11 -15.37 -2.91
C GLY A 85 14.02 -14.12 -2.93
N LEU A 86 13.59 -13.04 -3.58
CA LEU A 86 14.32 -11.76 -3.55
C LEU A 86 14.29 -11.15 -2.14
N ALA A 87 13.11 -11.05 -1.53
CA ALA A 87 12.94 -10.55 -0.17
C ALA A 87 13.77 -11.35 0.84
N GLU A 88 13.80 -12.66 0.71
CA GLU A 88 14.62 -13.52 1.61
C GLU A 88 16.11 -13.19 1.52
N ARG A 89 16.65 -12.96 0.31
CA ARG A 89 18.05 -12.53 0.14
C ARG A 89 18.31 -11.18 0.76
N ASN A 90 17.46 -10.17 0.45
CA ASN A 90 17.62 -8.82 0.96
C ASN A 90 17.49 -8.78 2.49
N VAL A 91 16.54 -9.51 3.07
CA VAL A 91 16.40 -9.61 4.54
C VAL A 91 17.63 -10.24 5.18
N ARG A 92 18.25 -11.24 4.52
CA ARG A 92 19.49 -11.84 5.01
C ARG A 92 20.64 -10.84 5.04
N ASP A 93 20.71 -9.95 4.06
CA ASP A 93 21.75 -8.92 3.97
C ASP A 93 21.47 -7.74 4.93
N LEU A 94 20.23 -7.29 5.00
CA LEU A 94 19.84 -6.11 5.81
C LEU A 94 19.63 -6.42 7.29
N ALA A 95 19.16 -7.63 7.64
CA ALA A 95 18.86 -8.05 9.01
C ALA A 95 19.51 -9.42 9.35
N PRO A 96 20.84 -9.61 9.16
CA PRO A 96 21.50 -10.92 9.20
C PRO A 96 21.34 -11.65 10.53
N ARG A 97 21.18 -10.93 11.64
CA ARG A 97 21.02 -11.52 12.99
C ARG A 97 19.59 -12.01 13.26
N ARG A 98 18.64 -11.68 12.41
CA ARG A 98 17.21 -11.99 12.59
C ARG A 98 16.57 -12.56 11.31
N ALA A 99 17.34 -12.83 10.29
CA ALA A 99 16.84 -13.34 9.00
C ALA A 99 16.12 -14.69 9.12
N ASP A 100 16.49 -15.50 10.11
CA ASP A 100 15.82 -16.77 10.45
C ASP A 100 14.39 -16.60 10.98
N ARG A 101 13.98 -15.37 11.28
CA ARG A 101 12.62 -15.02 11.73
C ARG A 101 11.73 -14.54 10.59
N PHE A 102 12.22 -14.49 9.35
CA PHE A 102 11.42 -14.21 8.18
C PHE A 102 10.96 -15.51 7.53
N HIS A 103 9.67 -15.61 7.26
CA HIS A 103 9.05 -16.77 6.64
C HIS A 103 8.19 -16.34 5.44
N PRO A 104 8.77 -16.15 4.25
CA PRO A 104 8.01 -15.84 3.06
C PRO A 104 7.09 -17.00 2.66
N VAL A 105 5.91 -16.67 2.16
CA VAL A 105 5.03 -17.62 1.50
C VAL A 105 5.39 -17.65 0.02
N GLU A 106 5.75 -18.84 -0.46
CA GLU A 106 6.17 -19.07 -1.83
C GLU A 106 5.00 -18.96 -2.82
N GLY A 107 5.31 -18.55 -4.05
CA GLY A 107 4.36 -18.49 -5.16
C GLY A 107 3.60 -17.17 -5.24
N ALA A 108 2.68 -17.10 -6.20
CA ALA A 108 1.80 -15.94 -6.38
C ALA A 108 0.64 -16.01 -5.39
N VAL A 109 0.54 -15.02 -4.52
CA VAL A 109 -0.50 -14.94 -3.49
C VAL A 109 -1.28 -13.65 -3.64
N SER A 110 -2.54 -13.76 -4.06
CA SER A 110 -3.48 -12.63 -4.07
C SER A 110 -3.95 -12.35 -2.65
N LEU A 111 -3.44 -11.27 -2.03
CA LEU A 111 -3.69 -10.92 -0.62
C LEU A 111 -3.27 -12.07 0.32
N ILE A 112 -4.26 -12.84 0.81
CA ILE A 112 -4.07 -13.95 1.77
C ILE A 112 -4.80 -15.23 1.30
N ASP A 113 -4.96 -15.42 -0.02
CA ASP A 113 -5.91 -16.41 -0.55
C ASP A 113 -5.41 -17.86 -0.57
N THR A 114 -4.13 -18.10 -0.39
CA THR A 114 -3.62 -19.46 -0.29
C THR A 114 -3.82 -20.07 1.10
N PRO A 115 -3.94 -21.40 1.21
CA PRO A 115 -4.03 -22.05 2.54
C PRO A 115 -2.86 -21.73 3.44
N GLU A 116 -1.64 -21.60 2.89
CA GLU A 116 -0.43 -21.30 3.64
C GLU A 116 -0.46 -19.85 4.16
N ALA A 117 -0.81 -18.87 3.32
CA ALA A 117 -0.97 -17.48 3.72
C ALA A 117 -2.00 -17.34 4.83
N ARG A 118 -3.18 -17.96 4.68
CA ARG A 118 -4.22 -17.97 5.74
C ARG A 118 -3.73 -18.58 7.04
N ALA A 119 -2.96 -19.66 6.97
CA ALA A 119 -2.42 -20.29 8.17
C ALA A 119 -1.42 -19.39 8.88
N GLN A 120 -0.61 -18.61 8.16
CA GLN A 120 0.32 -17.64 8.75
C GLN A 120 -0.44 -16.44 9.32
N VAL A 121 -1.39 -15.87 8.56
CA VAL A 121 -2.25 -14.77 9.01
C VAL A 121 -3.00 -15.14 10.29
N GLY A 122 -3.59 -16.34 10.35
CA GLY A 122 -4.32 -16.82 11.55
C GLY A 122 -3.47 -16.95 12.80
N ARG A 123 -2.14 -16.85 12.69
CA ARG A 123 -1.18 -16.86 13.81
C ARG A 123 -0.57 -15.51 14.10
N SER A 124 -0.91 -14.50 13.31
CA SER A 124 -0.31 -13.17 13.39
C SER A 124 -1.08 -12.26 14.34
N ASP A 125 -0.36 -11.43 15.07
CA ASP A 125 -0.92 -10.40 15.95
C ASP A 125 -1.24 -9.12 15.18
N VAL A 126 -0.49 -8.88 14.09
CA VAL A 126 -0.62 -7.68 13.25
C VAL A 126 -0.46 -8.05 11.78
N ILE A 127 -1.35 -7.53 10.94
CA ILE A 127 -1.25 -7.61 9.49
C ILE A 127 -0.86 -6.24 8.98
N VAL A 128 0.16 -6.18 8.12
CA VAL A 128 0.63 -4.91 7.57
C VAL A 128 0.64 -4.95 6.04
N GLY A 129 0.57 -3.79 5.40
CA GLY A 129 0.67 -3.71 3.95
C GLY A 129 0.70 -2.28 3.42
N CYS A 130 1.32 -2.14 2.25
CA CYS A 130 1.27 -0.94 1.41
C CYS A 130 0.72 -1.37 0.05
N LEU A 131 -0.61 -1.41 -0.06
CA LEU A 131 -1.29 -1.96 -1.22
C LEU A 131 -1.62 -0.87 -2.24
N PRO A 132 -1.61 -1.20 -3.54
CA PRO A 132 -2.04 -0.27 -4.57
C PRO A 132 -3.47 0.23 -4.34
N GLN A 133 -3.67 1.53 -4.58
CA GLN A 133 -4.97 2.16 -4.68
C GLN A 133 -5.27 2.34 -6.17
N VAL A 134 -6.18 1.56 -6.69
CA VAL A 134 -6.38 1.44 -8.14
C VAL A 134 -7.80 1.82 -8.50
N GLY A 135 -7.95 2.79 -9.41
CA GLY A 135 -9.24 3.27 -9.90
C GLY A 135 -10.04 2.22 -10.68
N GLU A 136 -11.31 2.52 -10.95
CA GLU A 136 -12.22 1.61 -11.63
C GLU A 136 -11.71 1.15 -13.01
N PRO A 137 -11.99 -0.12 -13.38
CA PRO A 137 -11.56 -0.69 -14.67
C PRO A 137 -12.20 -0.01 -15.89
N ASP A 138 -13.29 0.70 -15.71
CA ASP A 138 -14.02 1.40 -16.78
C ASP A 138 -13.51 2.82 -17.07
N ASP A 139 -12.52 3.32 -16.33
CA ASP A 139 -11.83 4.54 -16.71
C ASP A 139 -11.28 4.43 -18.13
N VAL A 140 -11.66 5.39 -18.99
CA VAL A 140 -11.29 5.41 -20.41
C VAL A 140 -9.76 5.48 -20.57
N ARG A 141 -9.06 6.19 -19.69
CA ARG A 141 -7.60 6.33 -19.71
C ARG A 141 -6.92 5.04 -19.28
N LEU A 142 -7.42 4.38 -18.23
CA LEU A 142 -6.92 3.07 -17.80
C LEU A 142 -7.12 2.02 -18.91
N ARG A 143 -8.26 2.04 -19.62
CA ARG A 143 -8.46 1.19 -20.81
C ARG A 143 -7.50 1.50 -21.94
N ALA A 144 -7.24 2.79 -22.21
CA ALA A 144 -6.28 3.21 -23.21
C ALA A 144 -4.85 2.78 -22.83
N PHE A 145 -4.46 2.96 -21.57
CA PHE A 145 -3.20 2.50 -21.01
C PHE A 145 -3.03 0.99 -21.18
N ARG A 146 -4.00 0.17 -20.72
CA ARG A 146 -3.99 -1.29 -20.88
C ARG A 146 -3.89 -1.72 -22.35
N THR A 147 -4.56 -1.01 -23.25
CA THR A 147 -4.48 -1.30 -24.69
C THR A 147 -3.09 -1.00 -25.24
N ALA A 148 -2.50 0.12 -24.84
CA ALA A 148 -1.14 0.49 -25.22
C ALA A 148 -0.11 -0.52 -24.69
N GLN A 149 -0.26 -0.98 -23.46
CA GLN A 149 0.59 -1.97 -22.83
C GLN A 149 0.49 -3.32 -23.53
N LYS A 150 -0.71 -3.83 -23.78
CA LYS A 150 -0.89 -5.06 -24.59
C LYS A 150 -0.22 -4.98 -25.94
N ALA A 151 -0.25 -3.80 -26.60
CA ALA A 151 0.42 -3.57 -27.87
C ALA A 151 1.96 -3.56 -27.74
N LYS A 152 2.49 -3.04 -26.63
CA LYS A 152 3.94 -3.09 -26.31
C LYS A 152 4.39 -4.53 -26.06
N LEU A 153 3.66 -5.30 -25.22
CA LEU A 153 3.94 -6.72 -24.94
C LEU A 153 3.93 -7.56 -26.24
N ALA A 154 2.94 -7.34 -27.11
CA ALA A 154 2.85 -8.03 -28.39
C ALA A 154 4.03 -7.74 -29.32
N LYS A 155 4.75 -6.62 -29.12
CA LYS A 155 5.95 -6.23 -29.89
C LYS A 155 7.25 -6.66 -29.22
N GLY A 156 7.20 -7.39 -28.10
CA GLY A 156 8.39 -7.84 -27.36
C GLY A 156 9.15 -6.68 -26.66
N ALA A 157 8.50 -5.55 -26.45
CA ALA A 157 9.08 -4.46 -25.66
C ALA A 157 9.17 -4.87 -24.20
N ASP A 158 10.31 -4.56 -23.58
CA ASP A 158 10.50 -4.70 -22.13
C ASP A 158 9.57 -3.70 -21.44
N THR A 159 8.50 -4.20 -20.82
CA THR A 159 7.52 -3.38 -20.13
C THR A 159 7.93 -3.35 -18.66
N ARG A 160 8.84 -2.42 -18.33
CA ARG A 160 9.20 -2.19 -16.93
C ARG A 160 8.06 -1.41 -16.25
N ASP A 161 7.75 -1.84 -15.07
CA ASP A 161 7.27 -1.15 -13.87
C ASP A 161 5.80 -0.73 -13.77
N GLU A 162 5.25 0.07 -14.64
CA GLU A 162 3.83 0.51 -14.54
C GLU A 162 2.84 -0.62 -14.87
N ASP A 163 3.32 -1.66 -15.52
CA ASP A 163 2.53 -2.82 -15.97
C ASP A 163 2.22 -3.81 -14.86
N HIS A 164 3.01 -3.81 -13.79
CA HIS A 164 2.91 -4.81 -12.74
C HIS A 164 1.51 -4.79 -12.09
N ILE A 165 1.05 -3.61 -11.69
CA ILE A 165 -0.24 -3.44 -11.02
C ILE A 165 -1.39 -3.74 -11.98
N ALA A 166 -1.36 -3.18 -13.20
CA ALA A 166 -2.41 -3.37 -14.19
C ALA A 166 -2.50 -4.81 -14.72
N HIS A 167 -1.38 -5.55 -14.68
CA HIS A 167 -1.31 -6.92 -15.20
C HIS A 167 -1.81 -7.95 -14.18
N TYR A 168 -1.54 -7.71 -12.89
CA TYR A 168 -1.84 -8.65 -11.82
C TYR A 168 -3.07 -8.29 -11.00
N TYR A 169 -3.63 -7.08 -11.15
CA TYR A 169 -4.77 -6.67 -10.35
C TYR A 169 -6.05 -7.38 -10.81
N PRO A 170 -6.64 -8.24 -9.99
CA PRO A 170 -7.85 -9.00 -10.35
C PRO A 170 -9.11 -8.13 -10.16
N TRP A 171 -9.29 -7.11 -10.98
CA TRP A 171 -10.36 -6.13 -10.89
C TRP A 171 -11.76 -6.72 -10.66
N ALA A 172 -12.09 -7.79 -11.40
CA ALA A 172 -13.39 -8.41 -11.31
C ALA A 172 -13.69 -9.04 -9.95
N GLU A 173 -12.67 -9.38 -9.17
CA GLU A 173 -12.86 -9.92 -7.81
C GLU A 173 -13.31 -8.87 -6.82
N PHE A 174 -13.11 -7.58 -7.12
CA PHE A 174 -13.41 -6.48 -6.21
C PHE A 174 -14.64 -5.67 -6.60
N ASP A 175 -15.31 -5.97 -7.70
CA ASP A 175 -16.51 -5.24 -8.18
C ASP A 175 -17.65 -5.21 -7.14
N SER A 176 -17.72 -6.23 -6.29
CA SER A 176 -18.72 -6.30 -5.22
C SER A 176 -18.35 -5.53 -3.93
N TYR A 177 -17.16 -4.92 -3.89
CA TYR A 177 -16.70 -4.19 -2.72
C TYR A 177 -17.04 -2.71 -2.87
N PRO A 178 -17.84 -2.10 -1.96
CA PRO A 178 -18.29 -0.71 -2.07
C PRO A 178 -17.16 0.31 -2.24
N PHE A 179 -16.04 0.13 -1.54
CA PHE A 179 -14.90 1.04 -1.63
C PHE A 179 -14.06 0.85 -2.89
N ASN A 180 -14.39 -0.12 -3.77
CA ASN A 180 -13.74 -0.25 -5.07
C ASN A 180 -13.99 0.98 -5.96
N SER A 181 -15.15 1.63 -5.83
CA SER A 181 -15.50 2.86 -6.55
C SER A 181 -14.54 4.03 -6.28
N VAL A 182 -13.90 4.04 -5.14
CA VAL A 182 -12.88 5.05 -4.76
C VAL A 182 -11.45 4.49 -4.79
N GLY A 183 -11.23 3.36 -5.46
CA GLY A 183 -9.91 2.75 -5.64
C GLY A 183 -9.38 1.97 -4.42
N LEU A 184 -10.22 1.63 -3.47
CA LEU A 184 -9.85 0.97 -2.21
C LEU A 184 -10.36 -0.49 -2.11
N GLY A 185 -10.85 -1.08 -3.19
CA GLY A 185 -11.42 -2.43 -3.17
C GLY A 185 -10.44 -3.50 -2.69
N LEU A 186 -9.16 -3.40 -3.07
CA LEU A 186 -8.11 -4.32 -2.62
C LEU A 186 -7.90 -4.22 -1.10
N ASN A 187 -7.88 -2.99 -0.57
CA ASN A 187 -7.72 -2.73 0.86
C ASN A 187 -8.95 -3.22 1.64
N GLU A 188 -10.16 -3.00 1.10
CA GLU A 188 -11.40 -3.52 1.69
C GLU A 188 -11.40 -5.04 1.73
N ALA A 189 -11.00 -5.70 0.64
CA ALA A 189 -10.90 -7.14 0.57
C ALA A 189 -9.91 -7.68 1.62
N LEU A 190 -8.76 -7.02 1.80
CA LEU A 190 -7.80 -7.41 2.83
C LEU A 190 -8.41 -7.29 4.23
N LEU A 191 -9.05 -6.17 4.57
CA LEU A 191 -9.70 -5.98 5.87
C LEU A 191 -10.73 -7.07 6.16
N ARG A 192 -11.64 -7.35 5.21
CA ARG A 192 -12.66 -8.40 5.35
C ARG A 192 -12.06 -9.79 5.53
N ARG A 193 -11.07 -10.14 4.70
CA ARG A 193 -10.41 -11.45 4.75
C ARG A 193 -9.59 -11.62 6.02
N THR A 194 -8.92 -10.57 6.48
CA THR A 194 -8.20 -10.56 7.76
C THR A 194 -9.18 -10.74 8.92
N ARG A 195 -10.29 -10.01 8.92
CA ARG A 195 -11.32 -10.14 9.98
C ARG A 195 -11.87 -11.57 10.09
N ALA A 196 -12.03 -12.25 8.95
CA ALA A 196 -12.49 -13.62 8.89
C ALA A 196 -11.42 -14.66 9.35
N THR A 197 -10.13 -14.37 9.09
CA THR A 197 -9.03 -15.33 9.33
C THR A 197 -8.35 -15.13 10.67
N ALA A 198 -8.17 -13.88 11.10
CA ALA A 198 -7.49 -13.46 12.32
C ALA A 198 -8.30 -12.33 13.01
N PRO A 199 -9.46 -12.65 13.60
CA PRO A 199 -10.42 -11.64 14.11
C PRO A 199 -9.87 -10.76 15.24
N ALA A 200 -8.78 -11.17 15.89
CA ALA A 200 -8.13 -10.41 16.96
C ALA A 200 -6.90 -9.63 16.49
N ALA A 201 -6.47 -9.78 15.23
CA ALA A 201 -5.27 -9.11 14.72
C ALA A 201 -5.55 -7.63 14.40
N ASP A 202 -4.61 -6.76 14.77
CA ASP A 202 -4.57 -5.39 14.28
C ASP A 202 -4.21 -5.39 12.77
N VAL A 203 -4.67 -4.37 12.04
CA VAL A 203 -4.26 -4.15 10.64
C VAL A 203 -3.61 -2.77 10.54
N VAL A 204 -2.42 -2.70 9.94
CA VAL A 204 -1.68 -1.44 9.74
C VAL A 204 -1.40 -1.27 8.25
N LEU A 205 -2.05 -0.27 7.64
CA LEU A 205 -1.95 -0.04 6.21
C LEU A 205 -1.41 1.35 5.91
N ASN A 206 -0.62 1.45 4.84
CA ASN A 206 -0.11 2.69 4.29
C ASN A 206 -0.98 3.13 3.09
N PHE A 207 -1.34 4.41 3.05
CA PHE A 207 -2.24 4.96 2.03
C PHE A 207 -1.74 6.28 1.49
N GLY A 208 -2.00 6.53 0.19
CA GLY A 208 -2.12 7.90 -0.29
C GLY A 208 -3.53 8.41 0.02
N ALA A 209 -3.62 9.41 0.87
CA ALA A 209 -4.91 9.92 1.36
C ALA A 209 -5.62 10.85 0.36
N ARG A 210 -5.44 10.62 -0.94
CA ARG A 210 -6.02 11.45 -2.02
C ARG A 210 -7.54 11.45 -2.02
N VAL A 211 -8.16 10.39 -1.51
CA VAL A 211 -9.62 10.29 -1.31
C VAL A 211 -10.10 10.92 -0.01
N GLY A 212 -9.20 11.50 0.77
CA GLY A 212 -9.47 12.08 2.08
C GLY A 212 -9.40 11.09 3.23
N SER A 213 -8.90 11.55 4.37
CA SER A 213 -8.75 10.71 5.58
C SER A 213 -10.09 10.20 6.11
N ALA A 214 -11.19 10.93 5.91
CA ALA A 214 -12.52 10.51 6.36
C ALA A 214 -12.96 9.21 5.65
N VAL A 215 -12.76 9.11 4.34
CA VAL A 215 -13.07 7.91 3.55
C VAL A 215 -12.21 6.72 3.99
N LEU A 216 -10.92 6.97 4.30
CA LEU A 216 -10.04 5.93 4.80
C LEU A 216 -10.50 5.41 6.17
N PHE A 217 -10.97 6.29 7.06
CA PHE A 217 -11.50 5.88 8.35
C PHE A 217 -12.80 5.08 8.19
N GLU A 218 -13.72 5.55 7.36
CA GLU A 218 -14.96 4.83 7.04
C GLU A 218 -14.69 3.44 6.47
N LEU A 219 -13.65 3.28 5.62
CA LEU A 219 -13.22 1.97 5.14
C LEU A 219 -12.93 0.99 6.30
N PHE A 220 -12.21 1.42 7.31
CA PHE A 220 -11.91 0.57 8.48
C PHE A 220 -13.15 0.29 9.31
N GLU A 221 -13.94 1.32 9.62
CA GLU A 221 -15.16 1.23 10.44
C GLU A 221 -16.19 0.30 9.82
N ALA A 222 -16.45 0.45 8.52
CA ALA A 222 -17.37 -0.41 7.77
C ALA A 222 -16.94 -1.89 7.74
N ASN A 223 -15.66 -2.16 7.98
CA ASN A 223 -15.12 -3.51 8.03
C ASN A 223 -14.81 -4.02 9.45
N GLY A 224 -15.38 -3.37 10.47
CA GLY A 224 -15.34 -3.82 11.87
C GLY A 224 -14.02 -3.51 12.59
N TYR A 225 -13.37 -2.43 12.22
CA TYR A 225 -12.16 -1.93 12.88
C TYR A 225 -12.37 -0.52 13.42
N VAL A 226 -11.68 -0.19 14.50
CA VAL A 226 -11.57 1.17 15.04
C VAL A 226 -10.27 1.76 14.48
N PRO A 227 -10.33 2.76 13.58
CA PRO A 227 -9.16 3.35 12.96
C PRO A 227 -8.42 4.32 13.88
N GLU A 228 -7.09 4.37 13.71
CA GLU A 228 -6.20 5.35 14.34
C GLU A 228 -5.10 5.72 13.33
N LYS A 229 -4.97 7.01 13.00
CA LYS A 229 -3.86 7.50 12.17
C LYS A 229 -2.58 7.53 13.02
N LEU A 230 -1.62 6.68 12.72
CA LEU A 230 -0.36 6.57 13.45
C LEU A 230 0.64 7.64 13.02
N HIS A 231 0.76 7.85 11.71
CA HIS A 231 1.69 8.80 11.14
C HIS A 231 1.19 9.30 9.79
N SER A 232 1.62 10.50 9.40
CA SER A 232 1.42 11.00 8.04
C SER A 232 2.48 12.02 7.64
N GLN A 233 2.63 12.19 6.34
CA GLN A 233 3.53 13.15 5.72
C GLN A 233 2.91 13.69 4.43
N ILE A 234 3.12 14.97 4.13
CA ILE A 234 2.81 15.55 2.82
C ILE A 234 4.00 15.24 1.91
N VAL A 235 3.71 14.63 0.78
CA VAL A 235 4.73 14.20 -0.18
C VAL A 235 4.43 14.75 -1.56
N LEU A 236 5.46 14.97 -2.35
CA LEU A 236 5.32 15.39 -3.75
C LEU A 236 4.56 14.31 -4.54
N GLN A 237 3.53 14.71 -5.25
CA GLN A 237 2.87 13.84 -6.22
C GLN A 237 3.81 13.62 -7.39
N HIS A 238 4.22 12.38 -7.62
CA HIS A 238 5.15 12.06 -8.69
C HIS A 238 4.56 12.45 -10.05
N ALA A 239 5.32 13.16 -10.86
CA ALA A 239 4.85 13.71 -12.14
C ALA A 239 4.39 12.63 -13.13
N GLY A 240 4.89 11.41 -13.03
CA GLY A 240 4.47 10.27 -13.84
C GLY A 240 3.17 9.60 -13.36
N THR A 241 2.65 9.97 -12.19
CA THR A 241 1.42 9.36 -11.66
C THR A 241 0.20 10.16 -12.12
N ASP A 242 -0.61 9.53 -12.96
CA ASP A 242 -1.86 10.11 -13.47
C ASP A 242 -2.90 10.27 -12.35
N ILE A 243 -3.38 11.50 -12.13
CA ILE A 243 -4.44 11.82 -11.15
C ILE A 243 -5.83 11.88 -11.79
N SER A 244 -5.97 11.55 -13.06
CA SER A 244 -7.22 11.64 -13.81
C SER A 244 -8.35 10.82 -13.22
N PHE A 245 -8.04 9.73 -12.53
CA PHE A 245 -9.03 8.94 -11.78
C PHE A 245 -9.73 9.80 -10.72
N PHE A 246 -8.98 10.58 -9.94
CA PHE A 246 -9.55 11.44 -8.90
C PHE A 246 -10.35 12.59 -9.49
N VAL A 247 -9.92 13.15 -10.63
CA VAL A 247 -10.66 14.14 -11.40
C VAL A 247 -11.98 13.55 -11.92
N ALA A 248 -11.94 12.33 -12.46
CA ALA A 248 -13.16 11.65 -12.94
C ALA A 248 -14.14 11.37 -11.79
N LEU A 249 -13.64 11.00 -10.61
CA LEU A 249 -14.42 10.76 -9.41
C LEU A 249 -15.13 12.04 -8.94
N GLU A 250 -14.44 13.16 -8.83
CA GLU A 250 -15.04 14.45 -8.49
C GLU A 250 -16.11 14.88 -9.51
N ASN A 251 -15.81 14.73 -10.81
CA ASN A 251 -16.76 15.04 -11.87
C ASN A 251 -18.02 14.17 -11.82
N ALA A 252 -17.88 12.88 -11.47
CA ALA A 252 -19.02 11.99 -11.31
C ALA A 252 -19.92 12.36 -10.12
N LEU A 253 -19.33 12.96 -9.08
CA LEU A 253 -20.06 13.41 -7.90
C LEU A 253 -20.62 14.85 -8.03
N ALA A 254 -20.11 15.62 -9.02
CA ALA A 254 -20.56 16.99 -9.24
C ALA A 254 -22.07 17.09 -9.43
N GLN A 255 -22.71 18.02 -8.73
CA GLN A 255 -24.16 18.27 -8.78
C GLN A 255 -25.04 17.16 -8.19
N THR A 256 -24.47 16.12 -7.60
CA THR A 256 -25.23 15.07 -6.89
C THR A 256 -25.61 15.46 -5.46
N GLY A 257 -24.94 16.47 -4.90
CA GLY A 257 -25.01 16.85 -3.47
C GLY A 257 -23.99 16.09 -2.62
N LEU A 258 -23.40 15.00 -3.14
CA LEU A 258 -22.39 14.20 -2.45
C LEU A 258 -21.01 14.85 -2.49
N GLU A 259 -20.77 15.79 -3.40
CA GLU A 259 -19.53 16.57 -3.49
C GLU A 259 -19.21 17.36 -2.22
N ARG A 260 -20.20 17.58 -1.35
CA ARG A 260 -20.01 18.23 -0.04
C ARG A 260 -19.51 17.29 1.04
N GLU A 261 -19.73 15.98 0.84
CA GLU A 261 -19.37 14.91 1.76
C GLU A 261 -18.06 14.24 1.35
N PHE A 262 -17.70 14.37 0.07
CA PHE A 262 -16.51 13.75 -0.52
C PHE A 262 -15.75 14.79 -1.35
N THR A 263 -14.47 14.98 -1.04
CA THR A 263 -13.52 15.77 -1.83
C THR A 263 -12.19 15.04 -1.84
N CYS A 264 -11.57 14.94 -3.02
CA CYS A 264 -10.18 14.54 -3.09
C CYS A 264 -9.28 15.59 -2.44
N GLU A 265 -8.15 15.15 -1.90
CA GLU A 265 -7.24 15.99 -1.14
C GLU A 265 -5.87 16.01 -1.77
N PHE A 266 -5.58 17.12 -2.42
CA PHE A 266 -4.25 17.49 -2.91
C PHE A 266 -3.83 18.82 -2.26
N TYR A 267 -2.57 19.17 -2.44
CA TYR A 267 -2.01 20.41 -1.90
C TYR A 267 -1.11 21.08 -2.94
N GLY A 268 -1.07 22.41 -2.91
CA GLY A 268 -0.21 23.23 -3.76
C GLY A 268 1.13 23.59 -3.11
N ASP A 269 1.42 23.05 -1.92
CA ASP A 269 2.65 23.32 -1.18
C ASP A 269 3.04 22.11 -0.31
N PRO A 270 4.34 21.97 0.03
CA PRO A 270 4.84 20.84 0.83
C PRO A 270 4.40 20.88 2.30
N GLU A 271 3.93 22.00 2.79
CA GLU A 271 3.41 22.17 4.16
C GLU A 271 1.94 21.72 4.27
N GLY A 272 1.26 21.48 3.14
CA GLY A 272 -0.16 21.13 3.10
C GLY A 272 -1.10 22.26 3.49
N ALA A 273 -0.65 23.53 3.36
CA ALA A 273 -1.43 24.71 3.73
C ALA A 273 -2.45 25.09 2.66
N THR A 274 -2.11 24.89 1.37
CA THR A 274 -2.96 25.21 0.22
C THR A 274 -3.65 23.95 -0.27
N ARG A 275 -4.84 23.68 0.24
CA ARG A 275 -5.63 22.51 -0.19
C ARG A 275 -6.20 22.73 -1.59
N LEU A 276 -6.14 21.71 -2.41
CA LEU A 276 -6.68 21.64 -3.76
C LEU A 276 -7.58 20.42 -3.90
N SER A 277 -8.66 20.56 -4.67
CA SER A 277 -9.38 19.40 -5.22
C SER A 277 -8.55 18.72 -6.33
N ALA A 278 -8.95 17.53 -6.77
CA ALA A 278 -8.28 16.88 -7.89
C ALA A 278 -8.39 17.70 -9.18
N THR A 279 -9.53 18.33 -9.40
CA THR A 279 -9.79 19.19 -10.57
C THR A 279 -8.90 20.45 -10.54
N GLU A 280 -8.72 21.08 -9.39
CA GLU A 280 -7.84 22.23 -9.21
C GLU A 280 -6.37 21.84 -9.37
N ALA A 281 -5.96 20.70 -8.80
CA ALA A 281 -4.61 20.16 -8.95
C ALA A 281 -4.27 19.87 -10.43
N GLN A 282 -5.21 19.26 -11.17
CA GLN A 282 -5.03 18.98 -12.59
C GLN A 282 -4.93 20.29 -13.40
N ALA A 283 -5.81 21.27 -13.12
CA ALA A 283 -5.78 22.55 -13.81
C ALA A 283 -4.47 23.33 -13.55
N LEU A 284 -3.91 23.23 -12.35
CA LEU A 284 -2.62 23.83 -12.02
C LEU A 284 -1.50 23.23 -12.88
N VAL A 285 -1.40 21.90 -12.95
CA VAL A 285 -0.37 21.18 -13.75
C VAL A 285 -0.57 21.41 -15.25
N ASP A 286 -1.80 21.47 -15.74
CA ASP A 286 -2.10 21.73 -17.15
C ASP A 286 -1.72 23.17 -17.56
N THR A 287 -1.78 24.12 -16.62
CA THR A 287 -1.46 25.54 -16.88
C THR A 287 0.03 25.82 -16.75
N ASP A 288 0.70 25.18 -15.79
CA ASP A 288 2.12 25.29 -15.54
C ASP A 288 2.74 23.88 -15.36
N SER A 289 3.44 23.42 -16.36
CA SER A 289 4.09 22.10 -16.33
C SER A 289 5.23 21.98 -15.30
N ALA A 290 5.65 23.09 -14.69
CA ALA A 290 6.62 23.12 -13.60
C ALA A 290 5.95 23.20 -12.22
N ALA A 291 4.61 23.30 -12.17
CA ALA A 291 3.88 23.31 -10.89
C ALA A 291 4.00 21.96 -10.20
N GLU A 292 4.30 22.02 -8.92
CA GLU A 292 4.32 20.86 -8.04
C GLU A 292 3.00 20.75 -7.30
N ILE A 293 2.47 19.55 -7.25
CA ILE A 293 1.31 19.21 -6.42
C ILE A 293 1.71 18.13 -5.42
N TYR A 294 1.05 18.11 -4.28
CA TYR A 294 1.38 17.25 -3.17
C TYR A 294 0.14 16.50 -2.70
N HIS A 295 0.34 15.42 -1.95
CA HIS A 295 -0.73 14.70 -1.28
C HIS A 295 -0.24 14.16 0.06
N GLU A 296 -1.18 13.83 0.95
CA GLU A 296 -0.84 13.15 2.20
C GLU A 296 -0.61 11.67 1.94
N VAL A 297 0.49 11.12 2.47
CA VAL A 297 0.67 9.68 2.70
C VAL A 297 0.46 9.45 4.19
N CYS A 298 -0.32 8.44 4.56
CA CYS A 298 -0.63 8.17 5.95
C CYS A 298 -0.67 6.68 6.28
N VAL A 299 -0.31 6.36 7.52
CA VAL A 299 -0.39 5.02 8.08
C VAL A 299 -1.54 4.97 9.07
N ILE A 300 -2.47 4.06 8.83
CA ILE A 300 -3.64 3.85 9.67
C ILE A 300 -3.60 2.46 10.28
N ARG A 301 -3.78 2.40 11.60
CA ARG A 301 -4.03 1.17 12.33
C ARG A 301 -5.52 0.99 12.52
N GLY A 302 -6.04 -0.19 12.17
CA GLY A 302 -7.34 -0.67 12.55
C GLY A 302 -7.23 -1.68 13.69
N ARG A 303 -7.78 -1.37 14.84
CA ARG A 303 -7.97 -2.34 15.91
C ARG A 303 -9.32 -3.02 15.73
N PRO A 304 -9.44 -4.35 15.89
CA PRO A 304 -10.73 -5.02 15.85
C PRO A 304 -11.74 -4.36 16.80
N ALA A 305 -12.88 -3.93 16.26
CA ALA A 305 -13.98 -3.49 17.12
C ALA A 305 -14.42 -4.67 18.00
N LEU A 306 -14.59 -4.40 19.29
CA LEU A 306 -15.13 -5.39 20.22
C LEU A 306 -16.53 -5.76 19.72
N SER A 307 -16.79 -7.05 19.51
CA SER A 307 -18.16 -7.52 19.35
C SER A 307 -18.89 -7.18 20.65
N GLU A 308 -19.98 -6.45 20.57
CA GLU A 308 -20.92 -6.39 21.71
C GLU A 308 -21.28 -7.84 22.03
N THR A 309 -20.69 -8.37 23.08
CA THR A 309 -21.13 -9.65 23.66
C THR A 309 -22.55 -9.45 24.10
N ASP A 310 -23.45 -10.19 23.47
CA ASP A 310 -24.87 -10.25 23.82
C ASP A 310 -24.99 -10.43 25.37
N PRO A 311 -25.64 -9.50 26.09
CA PRO A 311 -25.72 -9.60 27.56
C PRO A 311 -26.62 -10.73 28.05
N SER A 312 -26.90 -11.73 27.21
CA SER A 312 -27.80 -12.85 27.51
C SER A 312 -27.13 -14.11 28.11
N ASP A 313 -25.80 -14.09 28.33
CA ASP A 313 -25.08 -15.20 28.99
C ASP A 313 -24.54 -14.82 30.38
N SER A 314 -25.40 -14.32 31.25
CA SER A 314 -25.15 -14.20 32.70
C SER A 314 -26.28 -14.80 33.55
#